data_ebc3481312c7deba9a404e98c5c1d1a3
#
_entry.id   ebc3481312c7deba9a404e98c5c1d1a3
#
_cell.length_a   1.000
_cell.length_b   1.000
_cell.length_c   1.000
_cell.angle_alpha   90.00
_cell.angle_beta   90.00
_cell.angle_gamma   90.00
#
_symmetry.space_group_name_H-M   'P 1'
#
loop_
_entity.id
_entity.type
_entity.pdbx_description
1 polymer ?
#
loop_
_entity_poly.entity_id
_entity_poly.type
_entity_poly.pdbx_seq_one_letter_code
_entity_poly.pdbx_strand_id
1 'polypeptide(L)'
;MALKGFRNIQIIARRKIINFTSNTRFDSFLSPVVVVSLKMTTDTIERFEKKIVNNDGKKLYCRYWNEEQQADSSSTRGLVFICHGAAEHCLCYTELAMYLIDNGFYVFAHDHVGHGQSDGDRVHVETFDRYVNDVFQHVDGVKKNFPDNTPIFIIGHSMGGTISVLCGLERPDYFTGVILIGPALIPSPDAASPVKIFLGKIAAKILPQLCVIKLDSKGLSRDAAVVKRYDDDPLVWHHGLKARWGVSFLKAMDTIKEKQSTVEWPFLALHGDEDKLCDVEGAIKFHELAKSTDKEIKIYKGLYHQLHNELEEDKKVVFEDIKSWLMKRS
;
A
#
# COMPACT_ATOMS: atom_id res chain seq x y z
N MET A 1 -55.08 19.46 -13.21
CA MET A 1 -55.08 18.38 -12.23
C MET A 1 -53.65 17.83 -12.19
N ALA A 2 -52.85 18.27 -11.24
CA ALA A 2 -51.39 18.02 -11.20
C ALA A 2 -51.12 16.97 -10.13
N LEU A 3 -50.58 15.85 -10.56
CA LEU A 3 -50.08 14.79 -9.67
C LEU A 3 -48.67 15.17 -9.20
N LYS A 4 -48.58 15.48 -7.90
CA LYS A 4 -47.33 15.59 -7.16
C LYS A 4 -46.77 14.18 -6.89
N GLY A 5 -45.70 13.80 -7.57
CA GLY A 5 -44.92 12.59 -7.27
C GLY A 5 -43.74 12.94 -6.36
N PHE A 6 -43.87 12.68 -5.07
CA PHE A 6 -42.70 12.66 -4.18
C PHE A 6 -41.96 11.35 -4.38
N ARG A 7 -40.73 11.41 -4.81
CA ARG A 7 -39.79 10.26 -4.68
C ARG A 7 -38.87 10.54 -3.52
N ASN A 8 -39.05 9.80 -2.46
CA ASN A 8 -38.10 9.70 -1.38
C ASN A 8 -36.97 8.76 -1.83
N ILE A 9 -35.76 9.28 -1.95
CA ILE A 9 -34.59 8.45 -2.11
C ILE A 9 -34.05 8.20 -0.70
N GLN A 10 -34.20 6.96 -0.23
CA GLN A 10 -33.53 6.49 0.98
C GLN A 10 -32.12 6.02 0.61
N ILE A 11 -31.12 6.73 1.09
CA ILE A 11 -29.74 6.23 1.09
C ILE A 11 -29.54 5.59 2.47
N ILE A 12 -29.41 4.27 2.47
CA ILE A 12 -29.10 3.52 3.68
C ILE A 12 -27.57 3.59 3.85
N ALA A 13 -27.09 4.64 4.49
CA ALA A 13 -25.82 4.52 5.20
C ALA A 13 -26.12 3.66 6.43
N ARG A 14 -25.41 2.56 6.62
CA ARG A 14 -25.63 1.63 7.72
C ARG A 14 -25.75 2.41 9.04
N ARG A 15 -26.99 2.52 9.58
CA ARG A 15 -27.45 3.07 10.88
C ARG A 15 -27.73 4.56 11.04
N LYS A 16 -27.79 5.41 10.00
CA LYS A 16 -28.52 6.70 10.15
C LYS A 16 -29.28 7.03 8.88
N ILE A 17 -30.58 7.28 9.04
CA ILE A 17 -31.45 7.77 7.96
C ILE A 17 -31.26 9.28 7.90
N ILE A 18 -30.78 9.80 6.78
CA ILE A 18 -30.70 11.24 6.50
C ILE A 18 -31.79 11.55 5.46
N ASN A 19 -32.80 12.31 5.87
CA ASN A 19 -33.86 12.78 4.97
C ASN A 19 -33.44 14.11 4.34
N PHE A 20 -33.44 14.15 3.01
CA PHE A 20 -33.31 15.40 2.26
C PHE A 20 -34.61 15.72 1.53
N THR A 21 -35.13 16.94 1.76
CA THR A 21 -36.16 17.52 0.93
C THR A 21 -35.57 18.60 0.04
N SER A 22 -35.65 18.45 -1.27
CA SER A 22 -35.31 19.52 -2.21
C SER A 22 -36.50 19.87 -3.07
N ASN A 23 -36.87 21.17 -3.10
CA ASN A 23 -37.77 21.79 -4.05
C ASN A 23 -36.94 22.38 -5.19
N THR A 24 -36.89 21.71 -6.34
CA THR A 24 -36.43 22.34 -7.59
C THR A 24 -37.20 21.77 -8.77
N ARG A 25 -37.74 22.66 -9.62
CA ARG A 25 -38.34 22.34 -10.92
C ARG A 25 -37.24 21.86 -11.89
N PHE A 26 -37.51 20.76 -12.56
CA PHE A 26 -36.66 20.25 -13.64
C PHE A 26 -37.32 20.56 -14.99
N ASP A 27 -36.58 21.25 -15.85
CA ASP A 27 -36.75 21.24 -17.30
C ASP A 27 -35.78 20.22 -17.93
N SER A 28 -36.24 19.64 -18.98
CA SER A 28 -35.89 18.42 -19.68
C SER A 28 -34.42 18.28 -20.18
N PHE A 29 -34.03 16.99 -20.28
CA PHE A 29 -32.87 16.43 -21.00
C PHE A 29 -31.48 16.66 -20.40
N LEU A 30 -31.13 15.76 -19.47
CA LEU A 30 -29.79 15.14 -19.29
C LEU A 30 -29.84 14.30 -18.00
N SER A 31 -29.37 13.05 -18.04
CA SER A 31 -29.21 12.22 -16.83
C SER A 31 -28.27 12.93 -15.85
N PRO A 32 -28.71 13.25 -14.64
CA PRO A 32 -27.78 13.84 -13.67
C PRO A 32 -26.91 12.76 -13.07
N VAL A 33 -25.62 12.80 -13.37
CA VAL A 33 -24.60 12.20 -12.51
C VAL A 33 -24.56 13.04 -11.25
N VAL A 34 -25.18 12.55 -10.18
CA VAL A 34 -25.12 13.18 -8.86
C VAL A 34 -23.75 12.87 -8.28
N VAL A 35 -22.80 13.78 -8.47
CA VAL A 35 -21.54 13.75 -7.73
C VAL A 35 -21.86 14.19 -6.30
N VAL A 36 -22.06 13.23 -5.39
CA VAL A 36 -22.12 13.51 -3.96
C VAL A 36 -20.71 13.72 -3.45
N SER A 37 -20.26 14.97 -3.48
CA SER A 37 -19.05 15.37 -2.75
C SER A 37 -19.39 15.41 -1.26
N LEU A 38 -19.09 14.35 -0.55
CA LEU A 38 -19.12 14.34 0.91
C LEU A 38 -17.94 15.18 1.40
N LYS A 39 -18.20 16.44 1.80
CA LYS A 39 -17.24 17.19 2.61
C LYS A 39 -17.16 16.50 3.97
N MET A 40 -16.10 15.74 4.21
CA MET A 40 -15.76 15.26 5.55
C MET A 40 -15.52 16.48 6.45
N THR A 41 -16.11 16.48 7.64
CA THR A 41 -15.82 17.48 8.67
C THR A 41 -14.45 17.17 9.28
N THR A 42 -13.80 18.18 9.84
CA THR A 42 -12.49 18.04 10.52
C THR A 42 -12.54 16.92 11.57
N ASP A 43 -13.63 16.84 12.35
CA ASP A 43 -13.85 15.79 13.35
C ASP A 43 -13.95 14.38 12.75
N THR A 44 -14.45 14.26 11.52
CA THR A 44 -14.53 12.97 10.83
C THR A 44 -13.15 12.53 10.33
N ILE A 45 -12.33 13.48 9.88
CA ILE A 45 -10.94 13.22 9.44
C ILE A 45 -10.09 12.77 10.63
N GLU A 46 -10.19 13.45 11.79
CA GLU A 46 -9.42 13.10 13.01
C GLU A 46 -9.73 11.69 13.55
N ARG A 47 -10.91 11.14 13.26
CA ARG A 47 -11.28 9.77 13.65
C ARG A 47 -10.49 8.69 12.95
N PHE A 48 -10.05 8.92 11.72
CA PHE A 48 -9.38 7.93 10.88
C PHE A 48 -7.86 8.07 10.87
N GLU A 49 -7.35 9.13 11.50
CA GLU A 49 -5.94 9.48 11.51
C GLU A 49 -5.40 9.48 12.93
N LYS A 50 -4.41 8.65 13.17
CA LYS A 50 -3.72 8.60 14.47
C LYS A 50 -2.21 8.72 14.24
N LYS A 51 -1.51 9.06 15.31
CA LYS A 51 -0.05 9.03 15.30
C LYS A 51 0.42 8.07 16.38
N ILE A 52 1.32 7.16 16.00
CA ILE A 52 2.06 6.36 16.97
C ILE A 52 3.49 6.88 17.07
N VAL A 53 4.09 6.75 18.26
CA VAL A 53 5.51 7.05 18.45
C VAL A 53 6.26 5.73 18.34
N ASN A 54 7.17 5.63 17.37
CA ASN A 54 7.98 4.43 17.20
C ASN A 54 9.12 4.33 18.23
N ASN A 55 9.83 3.23 18.24
CA ASN A 55 10.92 2.96 19.19
C ASN A 55 12.07 3.97 19.09
N ASP A 56 12.20 4.68 17.96
CA ASP A 56 13.18 5.77 17.76
C ASP A 56 12.65 7.15 18.17
N GLY A 57 11.46 7.23 18.79
CA GLY A 57 10.81 8.48 19.20
C GLY A 57 10.22 9.30 18.05
N LYS A 58 10.07 8.73 16.85
CA LYS A 58 9.46 9.39 15.69
C LYS A 58 7.95 9.17 15.68
N LYS A 59 7.20 10.21 15.33
CA LYS A 59 5.76 10.11 15.15
C LYS A 59 5.47 9.59 13.74
N LEU A 60 4.80 8.45 13.65
CA LEU A 60 4.31 7.88 12.42
C LEU A 60 2.85 8.25 12.25
N TYR A 61 2.50 8.80 11.08
CA TYR A 61 1.12 9.02 10.68
C TYR A 61 0.49 7.67 10.36
N CYS A 62 -0.66 7.37 10.99
CA CYS A 62 -1.39 6.12 10.80
C CYS A 62 -2.76 6.39 10.21
N ARG A 63 -3.16 5.57 9.26
CA ARG A 63 -4.49 5.59 8.66
C ARG A 63 -5.25 4.32 8.98
N TYR A 64 -6.49 4.49 9.42
CA TYR A 64 -7.46 3.43 9.69
C TYR A 64 -8.70 3.72 8.85
N TRP A 65 -8.96 2.94 7.81
CA TRP A 65 -10.07 3.26 6.89
C TRP A 65 -11.44 2.83 7.41
N ASN A 66 -11.49 1.99 8.45
CA ASN A 66 -12.74 1.50 9.04
C ASN A 66 -12.67 1.37 10.56
N GLU A 67 -12.74 2.50 11.29
CA GLU A 67 -12.78 2.47 12.77
C GLU A 67 -14.12 1.97 13.33
N GLU A 68 -15.23 2.04 12.59
CA GLU A 68 -16.54 1.56 13.08
C GLU A 68 -16.55 0.03 13.22
N GLN A 69 -15.74 -0.71 12.45
CA GLN A 69 -15.57 -2.16 12.61
C GLN A 69 -14.76 -2.56 13.84
N GLN A 70 -14.03 -1.64 14.46
CA GLN A 70 -13.32 -1.88 15.72
C GLN A 70 -14.30 -2.15 16.88
N ALA A 71 -15.53 -1.66 16.77
CA ALA A 71 -16.59 -1.90 17.76
C ALA A 71 -17.18 -3.31 17.68
N ASP A 72 -17.01 -4.01 16.55
CA ASP A 72 -17.46 -5.39 16.36
C ASP A 72 -16.31 -6.24 15.76
N SER A 73 -15.28 -6.44 16.59
CA SER A 73 -14.09 -7.21 16.24
C SER A 73 -14.40 -8.67 15.87
N SER A 74 -15.58 -9.18 16.25
CA SER A 74 -16.01 -10.56 15.99
C SER A 74 -16.46 -10.77 14.54
N SER A 75 -16.72 -9.71 13.76
CA SER A 75 -17.25 -9.80 12.39
C SER A 75 -16.17 -9.59 11.31
N THR A 76 -14.94 -9.23 11.67
CA THR A 76 -13.87 -9.05 10.67
C THR A 76 -13.32 -10.39 10.19
N ARG A 77 -13.08 -10.49 8.87
CA ARG A 77 -12.43 -11.67 8.27
C ARG A 77 -10.94 -11.73 8.55
N GLY A 78 -10.32 -10.60 8.83
CA GLY A 78 -8.90 -10.49 9.11
C GLY A 78 -8.41 -9.05 9.07
N LEU A 79 -7.20 -8.86 9.55
CA LEU A 79 -6.47 -7.61 9.57
C LEU A 79 -5.59 -7.52 8.32
N VAL A 80 -5.64 -6.40 7.61
CA VAL A 80 -4.79 -6.15 6.45
C VAL A 80 -3.97 -4.89 6.69
N PHE A 81 -2.66 -5.05 6.83
CA PHE A 81 -1.72 -3.94 6.87
C PHE A 81 -1.21 -3.64 5.46
N ILE A 82 -1.31 -2.37 5.01
CA ILE A 82 -0.78 -1.94 3.72
C ILE A 82 0.57 -1.24 3.93
N CYS A 83 1.59 -1.75 3.24
CA CYS A 83 2.96 -1.27 3.27
C CYS A 83 3.27 -0.56 1.95
N HIS A 84 3.35 0.78 1.97
CA HIS A 84 3.48 1.62 0.77
C HIS A 84 4.88 1.61 0.16
N GLY A 85 5.00 2.08 -1.08
CA GLY A 85 6.23 2.16 -1.85
C GLY A 85 7.15 3.33 -1.48
N ALA A 86 8.30 3.41 -2.16
CA ALA A 86 9.26 4.49 -1.95
C ALA A 86 8.71 5.84 -2.43
N ALA A 87 9.03 6.90 -1.67
CA ALA A 87 8.69 8.29 -1.98
C ALA A 87 7.19 8.63 -1.96
N GLU A 88 6.29 7.68 -1.79
CA GLU A 88 4.84 7.86 -1.66
C GLU A 88 4.35 7.74 -0.21
N HIS A 89 3.06 7.52 0.02
CA HIS A 89 2.43 7.45 1.34
C HIS A 89 1.19 6.54 1.32
N CYS A 90 0.68 6.20 2.50
CA CYS A 90 -0.41 5.21 2.63
C CYS A 90 -1.73 5.63 1.96
N LEU A 91 -2.02 6.93 1.84
CA LEU A 91 -3.27 7.39 1.21
C LEU A 91 -3.35 7.07 -0.30
N CYS A 92 -2.22 6.76 -0.96
CA CYS A 92 -2.20 6.28 -2.35
C CYS A 92 -2.95 4.95 -2.53
N TYR A 93 -3.24 4.24 -1.44
CA TYR A 93 -3.90 2.92 -1.42
C TYR A 93 -5.36 2.98 -0.97
N THR A 94 -5.95 4.17 -0.87
CA THR A 94 -7.31 4.34 -0.34
C THR A 94 -8.35 3.52 -1.12
N GLU A 95 -8.24 3.44 -2.43
CA GLU A 95 -9.19 2.70 -3.26
C GLU A 95 -9.12 1.18 -2.99
N LEU A 96 -7.90 0.61 -2.94
CA LEU A 96 -7.69 -0.78 -2.55
C LEU A 96 -8.18 -1.05 -1.12
N ALA A 97 -7.88 -0.15 -0.19
CA ALA A 97 -8.33 -0.28 1.19
C ALA A 97 -9.85 -0.31 1.31
N MET A 98 -10.54 0.60 0.64
CA MET A 98 -12.02 0.63 0.63
C MET A 98 -12.62 -0.63 0.01
N TYR A 99 -12.04 -1.12 -1.09
CA TYR A 99 -12.47 -2.37 -1.70
C TYR A 99 -12.36 -3.56 -0.73
N LEU A 100 -11.26 -3.65 0.03
CA LEU A 100 -11.06 -4.72 1.01
C LEU A 100 -12.01 -4.59 2.20
N ILE A 101 -12.30 -3.37 2.66
CA ILE A 101 -13.29 -3.10 3.71
C ILE A 101 -14.68 -3.55 3.30
N ASP A 102 -15.10 -3.24 2.08
CA ASP A 102 -16.39 -3.68 1.55
C ASP A 102 -16.50 -5.21 1.48
N ASN A 103 -15.36 -5.91 1.48
CA ASN A 103 -15.26 -7.36 1.54
C ASN A 103 -15.01 -7.92 2.95
N GLY A 104 -15.14 -7.09 4.00
CA GLY A 104 -15.15 -7.51 5.40
C GLY A 104 -13.80 -7.56 6.11
N PHE A 105 -12.74 -6.99 5.53
CA PHE A 105 -11.42 -6.87 6.18
C PHE A 105 -11.29 -5.57 6.98
N TYR A 106 -10.50 -5.59 8.04
CA TYR A 106 -10.06 -4.39 8.74
C TYR A 106 -8.74 -3.92 8.13
N VAL A 107 -8.72 -2.72 7.53
CA VAL A 107 -7.57 -2.24 6.75
C VAL A 107 -6.94 -1.02 7.40
N PHE A 108 -5.63 -1.06 7.58
CA PHE A 108 -4.86 0.01 8.17
C PHE A 108 -3.44 0.09 7.59
N ALA A 109 -2.81 1.22 7.77
CA ALA A 109 -1.46 1.51 7.30
C ALA A 109 -0.80 2.59 8.14
N HIS A 110 0.49 2.79 7.94
CA HIS A 110 1.17 4.02 8.35
C HIS A 110 2.04 4.56 7.21
N ASP A 111 2.33 5.84 7.24
CA ASP A 111 3.43 6.39 6.46
C ASP A 111 4.75 5.98 7.11
N HIS A 112 5.63 5.34 6.33
CA HIS A 112 6.95 4.95 6.84
C HIS A 112 7.74 6.18 7.30
N VAL A 113 8.65 6.01 8.27
CA VAL A 113 9.53 7.10 8.71
C VAL A 113 10.20 7.76 7.51
N GLY A 114 10.17 9.10 7.45
CA GLY A 114 10.68 9.87 6.32
C GLY A 114 9.78 9.88 5.07
N HIS A 115 8.54 9.44 5.16
CA HIS A 115 7.56 9.47 4.07
C HIS A 115 6.27 10.18 4.50
N GLY A 116 5.51 10.66 3.53
CA GLY A 116 4.18 11.24 3.72
C GLY A 116 4.11 12.24 4.87
N GLN A 117 3.28 11.98 5.85
CA GLN A 117 3.04 12.82 7.04
C GLN A 117 3.82 12.36 8.28
N SER A 118 4.65 11.31 8.17
CA SER A 118 5.49 10.81 9.24
C SER A 118 6.74 11.67 9.45
N ASP A 119 7.25 11.64 10.68
CA ASP A 119 8.52 12.29 11.05
C ASP A 119 9.71 11.63 10.33
N GLY A 120 10.82 12.32 10.32
CA GLY A 120 12.08 11.87 9.76
C GLY A 120 12.50 12.61 8.49
N ASP A 121 13.77 12.49 8.15
CA ASP A 121 14.30 13.06 6.91
C ASP A 121 13.74 12.32 5.71
N ARG A 122 13.28 13.08 4.71
CA ARG A 122 12.64 12.51 3.53
C ARG A 122 13.51 11.50 2.81
N VAL A 123 12.96 10.29 2.61
CA VAL A 123 13.62 9.16 1.94
C VAL A 123 15.03 8.96 2.51
N HIS A 124 15.12 8.82 3.83
CA HIS A 124 16.36 8.57 4.55
C HIS A 124 16.14 7.59 5.69
N VAL A 125 16.89 6.50 5.69
CA VAL A 125 16.92 5.51 6.75
C VAL A 125 18.31 4.86 6.79
N GLU A 126 18.81 4.55 8.00
CA GLU A 126 20.11 3.89 8.15
C GLU A 126 20.04 2.41 7.80
N THR A 127 18.96 1.72 8.19
CA THR A 127 18.70 0.32 7.87
C THR A 127 17.21 0.11 7.62
N PHE A 128 16.85 -0.88 6.80
CA PHE A 128 15.46 -1.27 6.56
C PHE A 128 14.82 -1.96 7.76
N ASP A 129 15.61 -2.45 8.71
CA ASP A 129 15.11 -3.01 9.97
C ASP A 129 14.23 -2.01 10.74
N ARG A 130 14.46 -0.69 10.57
CA ARG A 130 13.57 0.34 11.15
C ARG A 130 12.16 0.25 10.61
N TYR A 131 12.00 0.11 9.30
CA TYR A 131 10.69 -0.06 8.69
C TYR A 131 10.02 -1.35 9.17
N VAL A 132 10.77 -2.44 9.27
CA VAL A 132 10.28 -3.74 9.77
C VAL A 132 9.80 -3.62 11.21
N ASN A 133 10.58 -2.99 12.08
CA ASN A 133 10.22 -2.74 13.48
C ASN A 133 8.97 -1.86 13.60
N ASP A 134 8.85 -0.81 12.78
CA ASP A 134 7.69 0.08 12.75
C ASP A 134 6.42 -0.68 12.32
N VAL A 135 6.52 -1.58 11.33
CA VAL A 135 5.41 -2.46 10.91
C VAL A 135 4.97 -3.32 12.07
N PHE A 136 5.88 -4.05 12.72
CA PHE A 136 5.52 -4.91 13.86
C PHE A 136 4.92 -4.12 15.02
N GLN A 137 5.51 -2.98 15.38
CA GLN A 137 4.99 -2.15 16.46
C GLN A 137 3.54 -1.71 16.18
N HIS A 138 3.24 -1.31 14.95
CA HIS A 138 1.90 -0.87 14.58
C HIS A 138 0.92 -2.05 14.54
N VAL A 139 1.29 -3.15 13.88
CA VAL A 139 0.42 -4.33 13.75
C VAL A 139 0.17 -4.97 15.11
N ASP A 140 1.21 -5.13 15.97
CA ASP A 140 1.07 -5.63 17.34
C ASP A 140 0.14 -4.73 18.20
N GLY A 141 0.19 -3.40 17.96
CA GLY A 141 -0.70 -2.45 18.61
C GLY A 141 -2.16 -2.62 18.21
N VAL A 142 -2.43 -2.83 16.92
CA VAL A 142 -3.79 -3.04 16.38
C VAL A 142 -4.33 -4.40 16.80
N LYS A 143 -3.51 -5.46 16.70
CA LYS A 143 -3.90 -6.84 17.01
C LYS A 143 -4.53 -6.98 18.41
N LYS A 144 -4.07 -6.21 19.39
CA LYS A 144 -4.60 -6.22 20.77
C LYS A 144 -6.09 -5.92 20.89
N ASN A 145 -6.68 -5.33 19.86
CA ASN A 145 -8.11 -4.98 19.84
C ASN A 145 -8.97 -6.06 19.17
N PHE A 146 -8.38 -7.18 18.73
CA PHE A 146 -9.05 -8.26 18.01
C PHE A 146 -8.78 -9.60 18.67
N PRO A 147 -9.61 -10.64 18.43
CA PRO A 147 -9.37 -11.99 18.92
C PRO A 147 -7.99 -12.52 18.48
N ASP A 148 -7.34 -13.32 19.34
CA ASP A 148 -5.98 -13.83 19.11
C ASP A 148 -5.83 -14.63 17.81
N ASN A 149 -6.90 -15.31 17.38
CA ASN A 149 -6.96 -16.10 16.14
C ASN A 149 -7.35 -15.32 14.89
N THR A 150 -7.50 -14.00 14.98
CA THR A 150 -7.81 -13.17 13.82
C THR A 150 -6.68 -13.24 12.79
N PRO A 151 -6.95 -13.65 11.54
CA PRO A 151 -5.95 -13.69 10.48
C PRO A 151 -5.31 -12.33 10.24
N ILE A 152 -4.00 -12.29 10.02
CA ILE A 152 -3.25 -11.06 9.76
C ILE A 152 -2.54 -11.18 8.42
N PHE A 153 -2.79 -10.22 7.53
CA PHE A 153 -2.19 -10.14 6.22
C PHE A 153 -1.38 -8.85 6.08
N ILE A 154 -0.33 -8.90 5.27
CA ILE A 154 0.41 -7.71 4.84
C ILE A 154 0.39 -7.62 3.31
N ILE A 155 0.07 -6.44 2.80
CA ILE A 155 0.12 -6.13 1.35
C ILE A 155 1.21 -5.10 1.15
N GLY A 156 2.27 -5.46 0.44
CA GLY A 156 3.40 -4.56 0.17
C GLY A 156 3.56 -4.25 -1.31
N HIS A 157 3.67 -2.96 -1.63
CA HIS A 157 3.93 -2.50 -2.98
C HIS A 157 5.36 -1.97 -3.11
N SER A 158 6.07 -2.36 -4.18
CA SER A 158 7.41 -1.82 -4.49
C SER A 158 8.39 -2.00 -3.32
N MET A 159 8.94 -0.92 -2.74
CA MET A 159 9.68 -0.91 -1.48
C MET A 159 8.91 -1.61 -0.35
N GLY A 160 7.61 -1.36 -0.24
CA GLY A 160 6.74 -2.02 0.74
C GLY A 160 6.73 -3.55 0.56
N GLY A 161 6.87 -4.04 -0.67
CA GLY A 161 7.08 -5.47 -0.94
C GLY A 161 8.38 -5.99 -0.35
N THR A 162 9.48 -5.25 -0.49
CA THR A 162 10.76 -5.57 0.17
C THR A 162 10.60 -5.63 1.69
N ILE A 163 9.95 -4.62 2.28
CA ILE A 163 9.69 -4.56 3.73
C ILE A 163 8.83 -5.75 4.17
N SER A 164 7.78 -6.10 3.42
CA SER A 164 6.90 -7.22 3.72
C SER A 164 7.62 -8.57 3.71
N VAL A 165 8.53 -8.77 2.75
CA VAL A 165 9.37 -9.98 2.71
C VAL A 165 10.32 -10.02 3.91
N LEU A 166 10.95 -8.89 4.27
CA LEU A 166 11.81 -8.82 5.46
C LEU A 166 11.03 -9.11 6.74
N CYS A 167 9.79 -8.63 6.88
CA CYS A 167 8.91 -8.97 7.99
C CYS A 167 8.64 -10.48 8.05
N GLY A 168 8.31 -11.12 6.93
CA GLY A 168 8.11 -12.56 6.88
C GLY A 168 9.37 -13.38 7.18
N LEU A 169 10.56 -12.88 6.81
CA LEU A 169 11.84 -13.50 7.16
C LEU A 169 12.20 -13.34 8.63
N GLU A 170 11.81 -12.25 9.28
CA GLU A 170 12.08 -12.00 10.70
C GLU A 170 11.12 -12.77 11.62
N ARG A 171 9.82 -12.83 11.25
CA ARG A 171 8.80 -13.57 12.00
C ARG A 171 7.98 -14.45 11.05
N PRO A 172 8.47 -15.65 10.67
CA PRO A 172 7.86 -16.48 9.62
C PRO A 172 6.40 -16.87 9.84
N ASP A 173 5.99 -17.07 11.10
CA ASP A 173 4.63 -17.51 11.46
C ASP A 173 3.71 -16.36 11.87
N TYR A 174 4.15 -15.11 11.65
CA TYR A 174 3.41 -13.94 12.16
C TYR A 174 2.22 -13.55 11.28
N PHE A 175 2.41 -13.55 9.96
CA PHE A 175 1.37 -13.23 8.99
C PHE A 175 0.73 -14.51 8.45
N THR A 176 -0.60 -14.54 8.41
CA THR A 176 -1.37 -15.59 7.73
C THR A 176 -1.03 -15.64 6.24
N GLY A 177 -0.63 -14.50 5.67
CA GLY A 177 -0.15 -14.44 4.31
C GLY A 177 0.36 -13.05 3.90
N VAL A 178 1.18 -13.05 2.85
CA VAL A 178 1.86 -11.86 2.31
C VAL A 178 1.45 -11.66 0.86
N ILE A 179 1.01 -10.45 0.50
CA ILE A 179 0.74 -10.07 -0.89
C ILE A 179 1.78 -9.04 -1.32
N LEU A 180 2.40 -9.29 -2.46
CA LEU A 180 3.44 -8.47 -3.05
C LEU A 180 2.94 -7.90 -4.38
N ILE A 181 2.89 -6.58 -4.50
CA ILE A 181 2.46 -5.87 -5.71
C ILE A 181 3.67 -5.16 -6.31
N GLY A 182 4.13 -5.56 -7.51
CA GLY A 182 5.32 -4.99 -8.15
C GLY A 182 6.53 -4.91 -7.22
N PRO A 183 6.89 -5.98 -6.44
CA PRO A 183 7.83 -5.88 -5.35
C PRO A 183 9.26 -5.62 -5.86
N ALA A 184 9.99 -4.74 -5.18
CA ALA A 184 11.39 -4.44 -5.46
C ALA A 184 12.31 -5.45 -4.75
N LEU A 185 12.52 -6.62 -5.36
CA LEU A 185 13.29 -7.72 -4.75
C LEU A 185 14.71 -7.86 -5.29
N ILE A 186 14.99 -7.29 -6.45
CA ILE A 186 16.33 -7.20 -7.04
C ILE A 186 16.59 -5.78 -7.52
N PRO A 187 17.87 -5.34 -7.57
CA PRO A 187 18.20 -4.05 -8.18
C PRO A 187 17.83 -4.04 -9.67
N SER A 188 17.31 -2.92 -10.16
CA SER A 188 17.13 -2.76 -11.61
C SER A 188 18.48 -2.92 -12.34
N PRO A 189 18.50 -3.37 -13.61
CA PRO A 189 19.75 -3.54 -14.37
C PRO A 189 20.65 -2.30 -14.36
N ASP A 190 20.05 -1.12 -14.44
CA ASP A 190 20.75 0.16 -14.38
C ASP A 190 21.37 0.46 -13.01
N ALA A 191 20.73 0.06 -11.90
CA ALA A 191 21.23 0.22 -10.55
C ALA A 191 22.24 -0.88 -10.16
N ALA A 192 22.20 -2.04 -10.81
CA ALA A 192 23.05 -3.20 -10.53
C ALA A 192 24.53 -3.04 -10.99
N SER A 193 24.87 -1.96 -11.72
CA SER A 193 26.26 -1.71 -12.16
C SER A 193 27.23 -1.65 -10.96
N PRO A 194 28.28 -2.49 -10.90
CA PRO A 194 29.24 -2.49 -9.79
C PRO A 194 29.87 -1.12 -9.53
N VAL A 195 30.11 -0.35 -10.59
CA VAL A 195 30.68 0.99 -10.48
C VAL A 195 29.68 1.96 -9.83
N LYS A 196 28.41 1.93 -10.25
CA LYS A 196 27.35 2.77 -9.66
C LYS A 196 27.15 2.40 -8.19
N ILE A 197 27.13 1.12 -7.84
CA ILE A 197 27.04 0.65 -6.45
C ILE A 197 28.22 1.15 -5.62
N PHE A 198 29.44 1.04 -6.12
CA PHE A 198 30.65 1.52 -5.44
C PHE A 198 30.60 3.03 -5.20
N LEU A 199 30.29 3.81 -6.23
CA LEU A 199 30.14 5.27 -6.11
C LEU A 199 28.98 5.64 -5.17
N GLY A 200 27.88 4.91 -5.21
CA GLY A 200 26.75 5.06 -4.29
C GLY A 200 27.14 4.82 -2.84
N LYS A 201 27.97 3.81 -2.55
CA LYS A 201 28.51 3.53 -1.21
C LYS A 201 29.40 4.67 -0.71
N ILE A 202 30.24 5.25 -1.57
CA ILE A 202 31.06 6.42 -1.24
C ILE A 202 30.15 7.63 -0.96
N ALA A 203 29.20 7.92 -1.85
CA ALA A 203 28.24 9.02 -1.68
C ALA A 203 27.42 8.86 -0.38
N ALA A 204 26.96 7.66 -0.07
CA ALA A 204 26.24 7.36 1.16
C ALA A 204 27.06 7.63 2.43
N LYS A 205 28.35 7.49 2.36
CA LYS A 205 29.27 7.72 3.49
C LYS A 205 29.62 9.20 3.66
N ILE A 206 29.79 9.94 2.57
CA ILE A 206 30.29 11.33 2.57
C ILE A 206 29.14 12.33 2.49
N LEU A 207 28.15 12.05 1.64
CA LEU A 207 26.98 12.89 1.35
C LEU A 207 25.67 12.06 1.44
N PRO A 208 25.31 11.54 2.62
CA PRO A 208 24.20 10.60 2.80
C PRO A 208 22.85 11.13 2.30
N GLN A 209 22.67 12.44 2.30
CA GLN A 209 21.45 13.13 1.87
C GLN A 209 21.43 13.46 0.36
N LEU A 210 22.50 13.15 -0.38
CA LEU A 210 22.55 13.40 -1.83
C LEU A 210 21.50 12.54 -2.55
N CYS A 211 20.61 13.18 -3.32
CA CYS A 211 19.67 12.48 -4.19
C CYS A 211 20.40 11.95 -5.43
N VAL A 212 20.36 10.64 -5.63
CA VAL A 212 21.16 9.94 -6.66
C VAL A 212 20.30 9.25 -7.73
N ILE A 213 19.04 8.98 -7.45
CA ILE A 213 18.12 8.31 -8.38
C ILE A 213 16.78 9.06 -8.35
N LYS A 214 16.33 9.53 -9.51
CA LYS A 214 14.97 10.10 -9.67
C LYS A 214 14.06 9.02 -10.23
N LEU A 215 12.89 8.84 -9.62
CA LEU A 215 11.86 7.96 -10.13
C LEU A 215 11.14 8.63 -11.32
N ASP A 216 10.93 7.89 -12.40
CA ASP A 216 10.12 8.35 -13.54
C ASP A 216 8.66 7.98 -13.30
N SER A 217 7.84 8.97 -12.99
CA SER A 217 6.41 8.80 -12.72
C SER A 217 5.63 8.19 -13.90
N LYS A 218 6.12 8.35 -15.13
CA LYS A 218 5.50 7.76 -16.33
C LYS A 218 5.52 6.22 -16.33
N GLY A 219 6.39 5.62 -15.54
CA GLY A 219 6.45 4.16 -15.36
C GLY A 219 5.47 3.63 -14.32
N LEU A 220 4.73 4.49 -13.60
CA LEU A 220 3.86 4.07 -12.50
C LEU A 220 2.60 3.37 -13.00
N SER A 221 1.90 3.95 -13.97
CA SER A 221 0.62 3.47 -14.48
C SER A 221 0.43 3.92 -15.93
N ARG A 222 -0.36 3.17 -16.68
CA ARG A 222 -0.83 3.58 -18.02
C ARG A 222 -1.93 4.64 -17.94
N ASP A 223 -2.56 4.82 -16.76
CA ASP A 223 -3.53 5.88 -16.53
C ASP A 223 -2.83 7.22 -16.29
N ALA A 224 -2.90 8.13 -17.28
CA ALA A 224 -2.32 9.46 -17.19
C ALA A 224 -2.88 10.30 -16.02
N ALA A 225 -4.12 10.04 -15.57
CA ALA A 225 -4.70 10.74 -14.44
C ALA A 225 -4.05 10.29 -13.11
N VAL A 226 -3.66 9.03 -13.01
CA VAL A 226 -2.88 8.50 -11.88
C VAL A 226 -1.50 9.14 -11.84
N VAL A 227 -0.79 9.17 -12.98
CA VAL A 227 0.53 9.81 -13.09
C VAL A 227 0.45 11.29 -12.70
N LYS A 228 -0.54 12.01 -13.23
CA LYS A 228 -0.74 13.42 -12.88
C LYS A 228 -1.03 13.61 -11.39
N ARG A 229 -1.88 12.78 -10.79
CA ARG A 229 -2.19 12.84 -9.35
C ARG A 229 -0.94 12.61 -8.50
N TYR A 230 -0.09 11.66 -8.88
CA TYR A 230 1.19 11.43 -8.22
C TYR A 230 2.11 12.65 -8.34
N ASP A 231 2.23 13.26 -9.54
CA ASP A 231 3.10 14.42 -9.79
C ASP A 231 2.63 15.69 -9.06
N ASP A 232 1.32 15.83 -8.85
CA ASP A 232 0.72 16.98 -8.15
C ASP A 232 0.65 16.79 -6.62
N ASP A 233 0.93 15.59 -6.09
CA ASP A 233 0.74 15.28 -4.67
C ASP A 233 1.90 15.85 -3.83
N PRO A 234 1.62 16.80 -2.90
CA PRO A 234 2.63 17.41 -2.05
C PRO A 234 3.22 16.46 -0.98
N LEU A 235 2.58 15.32 -0.71
CA LEU A 235 3.07 14.31 0.23
C LEU A 235 4.06 13.35 -0.43
N VAL A 236 4.08 13.30 -1.74
CA VAL A 236 5.05 12.52 -2.54
C VAL A 236 6.39 13.26 -2.58
N TRP A 237 7.49 12.51 -2.43
CA TRP A 237 8.83 13.07 -2.51
C TRP A 237 9.37 13.01 -3.95
N HIS A 238 9.37 14.15 -4.65
CA HIS A 238 9.75 14.24 -6.07
C HIS A 238 11.25 14.48 -6.33
N HIS A 239 12.08 14.65 -5.29
CA HIS A 239 13.48 15.06 -5.45
C HIS A 239 14.46 13.90 -5.65
N GLY A 240 13.94 12.65 -5.64
CA GLY A 240 14.73 11.44 -5.86
C GLY A 240 15.17 10.73 -4.58
N LEU A 241 15.66 9.51 -4.74
CA LEU A 241 16.11 8.63 -3.66
C LEU A 241 17.51 9.04 -3.19
N LYS A 242 17.70 9.13 -1.88
CA LYS A 242 18.97 9.54 -1.27
C LYS A 242 20.00 8.41 -1.23
N ALA A 243 21.28 8.76 -1.31
CA ALA A 243 22.39 7.81 -1.39
C ALA A 243 22.42 6.82 -0.20
N ARG A 244 22.25 7.29 1.04
CA ARG A 244 22.21 6.41 2.22
C ARG A 244 21.02 5.45 2.12
N TRP A 245 19.84 5.96 1.79
CA TRP A 245 18.65 5.14 1.64
C TRP A 245 18.85 4.07 0.55
N GLY A 246 19.41 4.44 -0.61
CA GLY A 246 19.67 3.52 -1.72
C GLY A 246 20.62 2.37 -1.31
N VAL A 247 21.69 2.67 -0.57
CA VAL A 247 22.61 1.64 -0.06
C VAL A 247 21.92 0.72 0.94
N SER A 248 21.07 1.25 1.83
CA SER A 248 20.30 0.46 2.79
C SER A 248 19.27 -0.42 2.07
N PHE A 249 18.68 0.08 0.98
CA PHE A 249 17.74 -0.67 0.16
C PHE A 249 18.42 -1.84 -0.58
N LEU A 250 19.58 -1.59 -1.18
CA LEU A 250 20.37 -2.67 -1.82
C LEU A 250 20.75 -3.75 -0.80
N LYS A 251 21.14 -3.37 0.42
CA LYS A 251 21.40 -4.34 1.49
C LYS A 251 20.17 -5.16 1.87
N ALA A 252 18.99 -4.56 1.89
CA ALA A 252 17.72 -5.25 2.13
C ALA A 252 17.44 -6.29 1.04
N MET A 253 17.64 -5.93 -0.24
CA MET A 253 17.53 -6.87 -1.37
C MET A 253 18.57 -7.99 -1.30
N ASP A 254 19.81 -7.71 -0.91
CA ASP A 254 20.86 -8.72 -0.71
C ASP A 254 20.42 -9.72 0.39
N THR A 255 19.88 -9.23 1.51
CA THR A 255 19.34 -10.08 2.59
C THR A 255 18.22 -11.00 2.10
N ILE A 256 17.30 -10.48 1.27
CA ILE A 256 16.23 -11.29 0.66
C ILE A 256 16.83 -12.35 -0.25
N LYS A 257 17.75 -11.97 -1.13
CA LYS A 257 18.43 -12.89 -2.05
C LYS A 257 19.10 -14.05 -1.32
N GLU A 258 19.74 -13.78 -0.17
CA GLU A 258 20.39 -14.81 0.64
C GLU A 258 19.40 -15.75 1.33
N LYS A 259 18.22 -15.23 1.74
CA LYS A 259 17.27 -15.95 2.58
C LYS A 259 16.00 -16.42 1.86
N GLN A 260 15.76 -16.03 0.60
CA GLN A 260 14.50 -16.36 -0.10
C GLN A 260 14.19 -17.87 -0.16
N SER A 261 15.23 -18.71 -0.18
CA SER A 261 15.08 -20.17 -0.15
C SER A 261 14.66 -20.73 1.21
N THR A 262 14.51 -19.89 2.25
CA THR A 262 13.97 -20.28 3.55
C THR A 262 12.51 -19.87 3.74
N VAL A 263 11.91 -19.21 2.75
CA VAL A 263 10.53 -18.73 2.80
C VAL A 263 9.57 -19.90 2.70
N GLU A 264 8.79 -20.14 3.75
CA GLU A 264 7.76 -21.21 3.85
C GLU A 264 6.36 -20.66 4.08
N TRP A 265 6.21 -19.38 4.41
CA TRP A 265 4.92 -18.71 4.63
C TRP A 265 4.13 -18.50 3.32
N PRO A 266 2.76 -18.46 3.41
CA PRO A 266 1.90 -18.23 2.25
C PRO A 266 2.11 -16.86 1.60
N PHE A 267 2.21 -16.81 0.26
CA PHE A 267 2.28 -15.53 -0.44
C PHE A 267 1.67 -15.54 -1.85
N LEU A 268 1.24 -14.35 -2.27
CA LEU A 268 0.83 -14.02 -3.62
C LEU A 268 1.73 -12.91 -4.16
N ALA A 269 2.42 -13.15 -5.27
CA ALA A 269 3.18 -12.15 -5.99
C ALA A 269 2.43 -11.70 -7.26
N LEU A 270 2.24 -10.40 -7.40
CA LEU A 270 1.55 -9.75 -8.52
C LEU A 270 2.53 -8.80 -9.20
N HIS A 271 2.73 -8.90 -10.52
CA HIS A 271 3.68 -8.04 -11.24
C HIS A 271 3.19 -7.75 -12.66
N GLY A 272 3.40 -6.53 -13.14
CA GLY A 272 3.21 -6.16 -14.54
C GLY A 272 4.46 -6.50 -15.37
N ASP A 273 4.31 -7.08 -16.54
CA ASP A 273 5.47 -7.43 -17.40
C ASP A 273 6.10 -6.21 -18.09
N GLU A 274 5.40 -5.07 -18.09
CA GLU A 274 5.91 -3.78 -18.59
C GLU A 274 6.28 -2.81 -17.43
N ASP A 275 6.50 -3.34 -16.22
CA ASP A 275 7.01 -2.55 -15.08
C ASP A 275 8.43 -2.06 -15.37
N LYS A 276 8.60 -0.72 -15.39
CA LYS A 276 9.88 -0.06 -15.68
C LYS A 276 10.65 0.38 -14.43
N LEU A 277 10.06 0.22 -13.26
CA LEU A 277 10.65 0.62 -11.97
C LEU A 277 11.20 -0.56 -11.21
N CYS A 278 10.49 -1.70 -11.21
CA CYS A 278 10.92 -2.94 -10.59
C CYS A 278 10.96 -4.07 -11.62
N ASP A 279 12.07 -4.79 -11.65
CA ASP A 279 12.25 -5.91 -12.59
C ASP A 279 11.39 -7.11 -12.18
N VAL A 280 10.50 -7.54 -13.07
CA VAL A 280 9.61 -8.69 -12.89
C VAL A 280 10.37 -9.98 -12.57
N GLU A 281 11.60 -10.12 -13.06
CA GLU A 281 12.50 -11.25 -12.75
C GLU A 281 12.75 -11.41 -11.25
N GLY A 282 12.67 -10.32 -10.48
CA GLY A 282 12.76 -10.37 -9.02
C GLY A 282 11.63 -11.16 -8.39
N ALA A 283 10.39 -10.95 -8.82
CA ALA A 283 9.21 -11.66 -8.34
C ALA A 283 9.21 -13.13 -8.82
N ILE A 284 9.60 -13.38 -10.08
CA ILE A 284 9.70 -14.73 -10.65
C ILE A 284 10.69 -15.57 -9.87
N LYS A 285 11.94 -15.08 -9.69
CA LYS A 285 13.00 -15.79 -8.95
C LYS A 285 12.62 -16.01 -7.48
N PHE A 286 12.01 -15.01 -6.84
CA PHE A 286 11.53 -15.17 -5.47
C PHE A 286 10.50 -16.29 -5.37
N HIS A 287 9.53 -16.32 -6.27
CA HIS A 287 8.53 -17.39 -6.33
C HIS A 287 9.18 -18.77 -6.59
N GLU A 288 10.11 -18.88 -7.52
CA GLU A 288 10.78 -20.14 -7.86
C GLU A 288 11.58 -20.71 -6.67
N LEU A 289 12.35 -19.85 -5.99
CA LEU A 289 13.30 -20.24 -4.96
C LEU A 289 12.70 -20.40 -3.56
N ALA A 290 11.56 -19.77 -3.28
CA ALA A 290 10.84 -19.93 -2.02
C ALA A 290 10.36 -21.38 -1.85
N LYS A 291 10.48 -21.91 -0.62
CA LYS A 291 10.04 -23.27 -0.26
C LYS A 291 8.56 -23.36 0.10
N SER A 292 7.86 -22.24 0.18
CA SER A 292 6.43 -22.23 0.49
C SER A 292 5.66 -23.20 -0.43
N THR A 293 4.80 -24.00 0.16
CA THR A 293 3.86 -24.90 -0.56
C THR A 293 2.56 -24.16 -0.91
N ASP A 294 2.33 -22.99 -0.33
CA ASP A 294 1.18 -22.12 -0.60
C ASP A 294 1.68 -20.78 -1.18
N LYS A 295 2.12 -20.82 -2.43
CA LYS A 295 2.64 -19.65 -3.16
C LYS A 295 2.00 -19.53 -4.53
N GLU A 296 1.61 -18.32 -4.88
CA GLU A 296 1.05 -17.98 -6.19
C GLU A 296 1.82 -16.80 -6.80
N ILE A 297 1.95 -16.81 -8.13
CA ILE A 297 2.45 -15.66 -8.89
C ILE A 297 1.51 -15.38 -10.06
N LYS A 298 1.22 -14.10 -10.30
CA LYS A 298 0.47 -13.62 -11.46
C LYS A 298 1.21 -12.50 -12.15
N ILE A 299 1.51 -12.71 -13.42
CA ILE A 299 2.12 -11.71 -14.29
C ILE A 299 1.04 -11.14 -15.20
N TYR A 300 0.82 -9.83 -15.10
CA TYR A 300 -0.19 -9.12 -15.88
C TYR A 300 0.44 -8.50 -17.13
N LYS A 301 -0.04 -8.94 -18.28
CA LYS A 301 0.50 -8.53 -19.56
C LYS A 301 0.20 -7.06 -19.87
N GLY A 302 1.23 -6.31 -20.18
CA GLY A 302 1.17 -4.90 -20.56
C GLY A 302 0.94 -3.93 -19.41
N LEU A 303 0.85 -4.40 -18.15
CA LEU A 303 0.65 -3.55 -16.99
C LEU A 303 1.98 -3.01 -16.48
N TYR A 304 1.89 -1.80 -15.89
CA TYR A 304 3.02 -1.08 -15.31
C TYR A 304 3.16 -1.37 -13.80
N HIS A 305 3.87 -0.50 -13.10
CA HIS A 305 4.32 -0.72 -11.72
C HIS A 305 3.21 -0.72 -10.68
N GLN A 306 2.29 0.25 -10.73
CA GLN A 306 1.19 0.38 -9.76
C GLN A 306 -0.06 -0.39 -10.23
N LEU A 307 -0.05 -1.73 -10.15
CA LEU A 307 -1.18 -2.56 -10.56
C LEU A 307 -2.53 -2.15 -9.93
N HIS A 308 -2.48 -1.68 -8.68
CA HIS A 308 -3.63 -1.21 -7.92
C HIS A 308 -4.14 0.18 -8.35
N ASN A 309 -3.43 0.85 -9.25
CA ASN A 309 -3.75 2.14 -9.83
C ASN A 309 -3.71 2.12 -11.37
N GLU A 310 -3.81 0.96 -11.98
CA GLU A 310 -3.90 0.80 -13.43
C GLU A 310 -5.28 1.22 -13.98
N LEU A 311 -5.46 1.14 -15.29
CA LEU A 311 -6.74 1.39 -15.93
C LEU A 311 -7.84 0.57 -15.27
N GLU A 312 -9.05 1.12 -15.20
CA GLU A 312 -10.15 0.62 -14.39
C GLU A 312 -10.45 -0.88 -14.59
N GLU A 313 -10.40 -1.39 -15.84
CA GLU A 313 -10.68 -2.79 -16.14
C GLU A 313 -9.60 -3.72 -15.59
N ASP A 314 -8.33 -3.34 -15.72
CA ASP A 314 -7.20 -4.14 -15.23
C ASP A 314 -7.11 -4.07 -13.71
N LYS A 315 -7.32 -2.89 -13.12
CA LYS A 315 -7.36 -2.68 -11.68
C LYS A 315 -8.39 -3.58 -11.00
N LYS A 316 -9.59 -3.72 -11.59
CA LYS A 316 -10.64 -4.62 -11.07
C LYS A 316 -10.17 -6.07 -11.03
N VAL A 317 -9.46 -6.53 -12.04
CA VAL A 317 -8.91 -7.90 -12.06
C VAL A 317 -7.89 -8.08 -10.94
N VAL A 318 -6.99 -7.12 -10.76
CA VAL A 318 -5.99 -7.15 -9.67
C VAL A 318 -6.67 -7.18 -8.30
N PHE A 319 -7.68 -6.33 -8.08
CA PHE A 319 -8.42 -6.28 -6.81
C PHE A 319 -9.16 -7.59 -6.53
N GLU A 320 -9.78 -8.18 -7.54
CA GLU A 320 -10.49 -9.45 -7.42
C GLU A 320 -9.52 -10.60 -7.09
N ASP A 321 -8.33 -10.60 -7.69
CA ASP A 321 -7.28 -11.58 -7.42
C ASP A 321 -6.77 -11.47 -5.97
N ILE A 322 -6.52 -10.25 -5.50
CA ILE A 322 -6.15 -9.96 -4.09
C ILE A 322 -7.25 -10.46 -3.14
N LYS A 323 -8.49 -10.04 -3.37
CA LYS A 323 -9.64 -10.45 -2.54
C LYS A 323 -9.80 -11.96 -2.51
N SER A 324 -9.80 -12.60 -3.68
CA SER A 324 -10.00 -14.04 -3.80
C SER A 324 -8.92 -14.82 -3.05
N TRP A 325 -7.68 -14.36 -3.08
CA TRP A 325 -6.56 -14.96 -2.35
C TRP A 325 -6.71 -14.80 -0.85
N LEU A 326 -7.09 -13.62 -0.37
CA LEU A 326 -7.34 -13.32 1.05
C LEU A 326 -8.51 -14.13 1.59
N MET A 327 -9.62 -14.22 0.85
CA MET A 327 -10.85 -14.92 1.25
C MET A 327 -10.65 -16.43 1.44
N LYS A 328 -9.68 -17.04 0.77
CA LYS A 328 -9.36 -18.47 0.95
C LYS A 328 -8.63 -18.75 2.28
N ARG A 329 -8.10 -17.70 2.94
CA ARG A 329 -7.21 -17.81 4.10
C ARG A 329 -7.73 -17.03 5.33
N SER A 330 -8.95 -16.49 5.22
CA SER A 330 -9.63 -15.71 6.28
C SER A 330 -10.80 -16.43 6.92
#